data_3ca3a426c071082dbbd3eca453538715
#
_entry.id   3ca3a426c071082dbbd3eca453538715
#
_cell.length_a   1.000
_cell.length_b   1.000
_cell.length_c   1.000
_cell.angle_alpha   90.00
_cell.angle_beta   90.00
_cell.angle_gamma   90.00
#
_symmetry.space_group_name_H-M   'P 1'
#
loop_
_entity.id
_entity.type
_entity.pdbx_description
1 polymer ?
#
loop_
_entity_poly.entity_id
_entity_poly.type
_entity_poly.pdbx_seq_one_letter_code
_entity_poly.pdbx_strand_id
1 'polypeptide(L)'
;MAYRKAILAEAQQEYRDIVGYLVGVLQSKQAARNFMEEFDKQVSLVAENPELYSLSRVPELAELGYRRAPVKNYLVLYKVADGQIVVCRIIHRSRDYTRLL
;
A
#
# COMPACT_ATOMS: atom_id res chain seq x y z
N MET A 1 -1.50 12.20 17.55
CA MET A 1 -1.47 10.78 17.96
C MET A 1 -1.63 9.93 16.73
N ALA A 2 -0.75 8.94 16.56
CA ALA A 2 -0.78 8.09 15.36
C ALA A 2 -1.95 7.10 15.41
N TYR A 3 -2.55 6.84 14.25
CA TYR A 3 -3.54 5.79 14.10
C TYR A 3 -2.86 4.42 14.21
N ARG A 4 -3.60 3.42 14.65
CA ARG A 4 -3.09 2.05 14.61
C ARG A 4 -3.06 1.58 13.17
N LYS A 5 -2.19 0.59 12.89
CA LYS A 5 -2.00 0.06 11.54
C LYS A 5 -2.56 -1.35 11.47
N ALA A 6 -3.33 -1.63 10.42
CA ALA A 6 -3.83 -2.96 10.14
C ALA A 6 -3.54 -3.25 8.66
N ILE A 7 -3.13 -4.47 8.36
CA ILE A 7 -2.82 -4.89 6.99
C ILE A 7 -3.67 -6.11 6.70
N LEU A 8 -4.57 -6.00 5.74
CA LEU A 8 -5.46 -7.10 5.39
C LEU A 8 -4.68 -8.28 4.81
N ALA A 9 -5.24 -9.46 4.94
CA ALA A 9 -4.57 -10.70 4.50
C ALA A 9 -4.15 -10.65 3.03
N GLU A 10 -4.99 -10.07 2.16
CA GLU A 10 -4.64 -9.93 0.75
C GLU A 10 -3.42 -9.04 0.55
N ALA A 11 -3.34 -7.92 1.26
CA ALA A 11 -2.18 -7.03 1.18
C ALA A 11 -0.93 -7.70 1.75
N GLN A 12 -1.06 -8.47 2.81
CA GLN A 12 0.06 -9.22 3.36
C GLN A 12 0.62 -10.22 2.35
N GLN A 13 -0.28 -10.91 1.63
CA GLN A 13 0.16 -11.85 0.60
C GLN A 13 0.82 -11.12 -0.56
N GLU A 14 0.25 -9.98 -0.97
CA GLU A 14 0.86 -9.17 -2.03
C GLU A 14 2.24 -8.68 -1.64
N TYR A 15 2.41 -8.27 -0.38
CA TYR A 15 3.72 -7.86 0.14
C TYR A 15 4.74 -9.00 0.01
N ARG A 16 4.37 -10.20 0.45
CA ARG A 16 5.26 -11.36 0.35
C ARG A 16 5.59 -11.69 -1.10
N ASP A 17 4.60 -11.63 -1.98
CA ASP A 17 4.79 -11.92 -3.40
C ASP A 17 5.75 -10.91 -4.05
N ILE A 18 5.62 -9.63 -3.71
CA ILE A 18 6.49 -8.57 -4.23
C ILE A 18 7.92 -8.81 -3.76
N VAL A 19 8.12 -9.04 -2.47
CA VAL A 19 9.47 -9.29 -1.93
C VAL A 19 10.07 -10.53 -2.58
N GLY A 20 9.28 -11.60 -2.72
CA GLY A 20 9.72 -12.83 -3.36
C GLY A 20 10.12 -12.62 -4.82
N TYR A 21 9.36 -11.82 -5.56
CA TYR A 21 9.68 -11.47 -6.94
C TYR A 21 11.00 -10.68 -7.02
N LEU A 22 11.17 -9.68 -6.16
CA LEU A 22 12.37 -8.84 -6.19
C LEU A 22 13.62 -9.65 -5.85
N VAL A 23 13.53 -10.55 -4.89
CA VAL A 23 14.68 -11.39 -4.50
C VAL A 23 14.92 -12.51 -5.50
N GLY A 24 13.85 -13.23 -5.88
CA GLY A 24 13.98 -14.46 -6.65
C GLY A 24 14.07 -14.26 -8.15
N VAL A 25 13.22 -13.42 -8.72
CA VAL A 25 13.15 -13.20 -10.17
C VAL A 25 14.13 -12.11 -10.60
N LEU A 26 14.08 -10.94 -9.97
CA LEU A 26 14.99 -9.84 -10.29
C LEU A 26 16.36 -10.02 -9.65
N GLN A 27 16.48 -10.96 -8.71
CA GLN A 27 17.73 -11.26 -8.00
C GLN A 27 18.36 -10.01 -7.40
N SER A 28 17.53 -9.14 -6.82
CA SER A 28 17.98 -7.89 -6.22
C SER A 28 17.52 -7.80 -4.76
N LYS A 29 18.39 -8.22 -3.86
CA LYS A 29 18.14 -8.05 -2.42
C LYS A 29 18.03 -6.59 -2.05
N GLN A 30 18.77 -5.72 -2.77
CA GLN A 30 18.71 -4.28 -2.50
C GLN A 30 17.35 -3.70 -2.86
N ALA A 31 16.77 -4.12 -4.00
CA ALA A 31 15.45 -3.66 -4.38
C ALA A 31 14.39 -4.13 -3.38
N ALA A 32 14.51 -5.35 -2.88
CA ALA A 32 13.60 -5.86 -1.87
C ALA A 32 13.71 -5.06 -0.57
N ARG A 33 14.92 -4.76 -0.13
CA ARG A 33 15.16 -3.96 1.06
C ARG A 33 14.59 -2.56 0.90
N ASN A 34 14.83 -1.93 -0.24
CA ASN A 34 14.32 -0.59 -0.53
C ASN A 34 12.79 -0.56 -0.51
N PHE A 35 12.15 -1.58 -1.06
CA PHE A 35 10.70 -1.69 -1.05
C PHE A 35 10.18 -1.81 0.40
N MET A 36 10.78 -2.69 1.18
CA MET A 36 10.33 -2.91 2.56
C MET A 36 10.50 -1.66 3.42
N GLU A 37 11.63 -0.98 3.29
CA GLU A 37 11.89 0.26 4.05
C GLU A 37 10.92 1.37 3.64
N GLU A 38 10.67 1.53 2.34
CA GLU A 38 9.76 2.56 1.86
C GLU A 38 8.32 2.25 2.27
N PHE A 39 7.92 0.98 2.23
CA PHE A 39 6.60 0.57 2.69
C PHE A 39 6.41 0.96 4.16
N ASP A 40 7.35 0.58 5.03
CA ASP A 40 7.25 0.89 6.46
C ASP A 40 7.20 2.39 6.71
N LYS A 41 8.02 3.16 5.99
CA LYS A 41 8.05 4.61 6.10
C LYS A 41 6.70 5.21 5.71
N GLN A 42 6.14 4.82 4.57
CA GLN A 42 4.89 5.39 4.09
C GLN A 42 3.71 5.03 4.97
N VAL A 43 3.63 3.78 5.42
CA VAL A 43 2.55 3.37 6.31
C VAL A 43 2.62 4.13 7.64
N SER A 44 3.83 4.37 8.16
CA SER A 44 4.01 5.15 9.38
C SER A 44 3.60 6.61 9.18
N LEU A 45 3.94 7.20 8.03
CA LEU A 45 3.56 8.58 7.73
C LEU A 45 2.04 8.74 7.63
N VAL A 46 1.36 7.81 6.95
CA VAL A 46 -0.10 7.90 6.85
C VAL A 46 -0.79 7.60 8.18
N ALA A 47 -0.18 6.80 9.05
CA ALA A 47 -0.71 6.58 10.38
C ALA A 47 -0.68 7.85 11.22
N GLU A 48 0.29 8.72 11.00
CA GLU A 48 0.37 10.03 11.66
C GLU A 48 -0.51 11.06 10.98
N ASN A 49 -0.68 10.97 9.67
CA ASN A 49 -1.50 11.89 8.89
C ASN A 49 -2.26 11.12 7.80
N PRO A 50 -3.46 10.61 8.12
CA PRO A 50 -4.23 9.80 7.17
C PRO A 50 -4.57 10.50 5.86
N GLU A 51 -4.62 11.83 5.86
CA GLU A 51 -4.95 12.60 4.67
C GLU A 51 -3.72 13.04 3.88
N LEU A 52 -2.54 12.52 4.22
CA LEU A 52 -1.29 12.87 3.55
C LEU A 52 -1.38 12.66 2.03
N TYR A 53 -1.99 11.56 1.61
CA TYR A 53 -2.17 11.25 0.20
C TYR A 53 -3.62 11.40 -0.22
N SER A 54 -3.82 11.69 -1.51
CA SER A 54 -5.14 11.91 -2.08
C SER A 54 -5.96 10.62 -2.15
N LEU A 55 -7.26 10.80 -2.28
CA LEU A 55 -8.16 9.70 -2.61
C LEU A 55 -7.76 9.09 -3.95
N SER A 56 -8.17 7.85 -4.16
CA SER A 56 -7.94 7.13 -5.41
C SER A 56 -8.44 7.95 -6.61
N ARG A 57 -7.76 7.83 -7.74
CA ARG A 57 -8.21 8.45 -8.99
C ARG A 57 -9.36 7.67 -9.63
N VAL A 58 -9.65 6.47 -9.12
CA VAL A 58 -10.78 5.67 -9.56
C VAL A 58 -11.99 6.13 -8.76
N PRO A 59 -13.02 6.73 -9.40
CA PRO A 59 -14.13 7.34 -8.66
C PRO A 59 -14.83 6.38 -7.69
N GLU A 60 -15.03 5.14 -8.09
CA GLU A 60 -15.68 4.14 -7.25
C GLU A 60 -14.90 3.88 -5.96
N LEU A 61 -13.59 3.86 -6.06
CA LEU A 61 -12.72 3.65 -4.90
C LEU A 61 -12.65 4.90 -4.04
N ALA A 62 -12.62 6.08 -4.67
CA ALA A 62 -12.61 7.35 -3.95
C ALA A 62 -13.89 7.50 -3.11
N GLU A 63 -15.05 7.11 -3.66
CA GLU A 63 -16.31 7.16 -2.93
C GLU A 63 -16.30 6.25 -1.71
N LEU A 64 -15.56 5.14 -1.76
CA LEU A 64 -15.41 4.22 -0.64
C LEU A 64 -14.32 4.66 0.35
N GLY A 65 -13.68 5.80 0.10
CA GLY A 65 -12.69 6.35 1.01
C GLY A 65 -11.27 5.84 0.80
N TYR A 66 -11.00 5.11 -0.28
CA TYR A 66 -9.66 4.60 -0.53
C TYR A 66 -8.70 5.71 -0.96
N ARG A 67 -7.55 5.75 -0.29
CA ARG A 67 -6.43 6.62 -0.64
C ARG A 67 -5.29 5.78 -1.17
N ARG A 68 -4.36 6.44 -1.87
CA ARG A 68 -3.24 5.75 -2.51
C ARG A 68 -1.91 6.35 -2.08
N ALA A 69 -1.05 5.53 -1.51
CA ALA A 69 0.30 5.93 -1.11
C ALA A 69 1.32 5.28 -2.04
N PRO A 70 2.22 6.06 -2.65
CA PRO A 70 3.24 5.48 -3.52
C PRO A 70 4.33 4.82 -2.71
N VAL A 71 4.70 3.60 -3.11
CA VAL A 71 5.84 2.87 -2.55
C VAL A 71 6.60 2.28 -3.71
N LYS A 72 7.67 2.98 -4.15
CA LYS A 72 8.44 2.61 -5.33
C LYS A 72 7.54 2.49 -6.56
N ASN A 73 7.53 1.33 -7.22
CA ASN A 73 6.69 1.11 -8.40
C ASN A 73 5.29 0.60 -8.06
N TYR A 74 4.91 0.70 -6.79
CA TYR A 74 3.65 0.15 -6.30
C TYR A 74 2.80 1.24 -5.69
N LEU A 75 1.50 0.97 -5.60
CA LEU A 75 0.55 1.81 -4.89
C LEU A 75 -0.03 0.99 -3.74
N VAL A 76 -0.01 1.58 -2.56
CA VAL A 76 -0.66 1.01 -1.39
C VAL A 76 -2.03 1.65 -1.27
N LEU A 77 -3.08 0.85 -1.43
CA LEU A 77 -4.45 1.32 -1.24
C LEU A 77 -4.81 1.13 0.22
N TYR A 78 -5.16 2.23 0.86
CA TYR A 78 -5.51 2.21 2.27
C TYR A 78 -6.73 3.07 2.53
N LYS A 79 -7.37 2.85 3.67
CA LYS A 79 -8.43 3.73 4.15
C LYS A 79 -8.41 3.77 5.66
N VAL A 80 -9.10 4.75 6.21
CA VAL A 80 -9.25 4.90 7.66
C VAL A 80 -10.56 4.23 8.08
N ALA A 81 -10.49 3.36 9.07
CA ALA A 81 -11.67 2.71 9.63
C ALA A 81 -11.44 2.43 11.10
N ASP A 82 -12.38 2.85 11.94
CA ASP A 82 -12.36 2.56 13.37
C ASP A 82 -11.06 2.94 14.07
N GLY A 83 -10.53 4.12 13.74
CA GLY A 83 -9.29 4.62 14.34
C GLY A 83 -8.03 3.91 13.87
N GLN A 84 -8.11 3.20 12.76
CA GLN A 84 -6.99 2.49 12.17
C GLN A 84 -6.75 2.92 10.74
N ILE A 85 -5.48 2.84 10.34
CA ILE A 85 -5.11 2.84 8.93
C ILE A 85 -5.18 1.38 8.49
N VAL A 86 -6.02 1.10 7.51
CA VAL A 86 -6.20 -0.26 7.00
C VAL A 86 -5.59 -0.34 5.61
N VAL A 87 -4.49 -1.07 5.48
CA VAL A 87 -3.86 -1.33 4.18
C VAL A 87 -4.63 -2.47 3.54
N CYS A 88 -5.30 -2.17 2.42
CA CYS A 88 -6.22 -3.10 1.78
C CYS A 88 -5.57 -3.86 0.63
N ARG A 89 -4.78 -3.19 -0.20
CA ARG A 89 -4.13 -3.81 -1.35
C ARG A 89 -2.78 -3.15 -1.62
N ILE A 90 -1.87 -3.92 -2.23
CA ILE A 90 -0.60 -3.40 -2.76
C ILE A 90 -0.55 -3.84 -4.21
N ILE A 91 -0.54 -2.87 -5.13
CA ILE A 91 -0.64 -3.16 -6.56
C ILE A 91 0.46 -2.42 -7.33
N HIS A 92 0.84 -2.95 -8.49
CA HIS A 92 1.80 -2.27 -9.35
C HIS A 92 1.14 -1.01 -9.93
N ARG A 93 1.90 0.10 -10.01
CA ARG A 93 1.37 1.39 -10.45
C ARG A 93 0.79 1.37 -11.85
N SER A 94 1.30 0.51 -12.73
CA SER A 94 0.82 0.40 -14.10
C SER A 94 -0.43 -0.45 -14.25
N ARG A 95 -0.84 -1.14 -13.17
CA ARG A 95 -1.98 -2.06 -13.24
C ARG A 95 -3.29 -1.30 -13.15
N ASP A 96 -4.25 -1.70 -13.99
CA ASP A 96 -5.63 -1.24 -13.84
C ASP A 96 -6.25 -1.97 -12.65
N TYR A 97 -6.50 -1.23 -11.58
CA TYR A 97 -7.00 -1.81 -10.34
C TYR A 97 -8.48 -1.53 -10.09
N THR A 98 -9.19 -0.99 -11.08
CA THR A 98 -10.62 -0.71 -10.96
C THR A 98 -11.43 -1.96 -10.61
N ARG A 99 -10.99 -3.10 -11.09
CA ARG A 99 -11.69 -4.38 -10.94
C ARG A 99 -11.28 -5.19 -9.73
N LEU A 100 -10.37 -4.66 -8.89
CA LEU A 100 -9.83 -5.43 -7.77
C LEU A 100 -10.73 -5.39 -6.53
N LEU A 101 -11.65 -4.47 -6.52
CA LEU A 101 -12.59 -4.27 -5.43
C LEU A 101 -14.03 -4.29 -5.96
#